data_c162c96fc43c7beafd9c2e58298fcfaf
#
_entry.id   c162c96fc43c7beafd9c2e58298fcfaf
#
_cell.length_a   1.000
_cell.length_b   1.000
_cell.length_c   1.000
_cell.angle_alpha   90.00
_cell.angle_beta   90.00
_cell.angle_gamma   90.00
#
_symmetry.space_group_name_H-M   'P 1'
#
loop_
_entity.id
_entity.type
_entity.pdbx_description
1 polymer ?
#
loop_
_entity_poly.entity_id
_entity_poly.type
_entity_poly.pdbx_seq_one_letter_code
_entity_poly.pdbx_strand_id
1 'polypeptide(L)'
;LYIDNSPLKSSMLSTVLQKGAIYALLVVSMNLLNGFTGLFSLGQAGFMLLGAYTYAILTIPVDQRINVYQYFDGGIVQFQMPQIPALILAGAVAALFAALIGAPVLRLKSDYLAIATLGFAEILRAVIQWEKLGPLTNASNILRKFTGYDSILFPFIVSGVCIAIIVLLINSTYGRAFKAIREDEIAAEAMGINLMKHKMLSFCTSSFFAGIGGALLAMFQFNAHAKN
;
A
#
# COMPACT_ATOMS: atom_id res chain seq x y z
N LEU A 1 -11.39 -23.73 -5.53
CA LEU A 1 -11.63 -25.10 -5.02
C LEU A 1 -10.80 -26.16 -5.74
N TYR A 2 -10.80 -26.21 -7.08
CA TYR A 2 -10.00 -27.21 -7.83
C TYR A 2 -8.49 -26.93 -7.76
N ILE A 3 -8.08 -25.68 -7.75
CA ILE A 3 -6.67 -25.23 -7.67
C ILE A 3 -6.10 -25.41 -6.26
N ASP A 4 -6.93 -25.24 -5.22
CA ASP A 4 -6.50 -25.41 -3.82
C ASP A 4 -6.15 -26.87 -3.47
N ASN A 5 -6.71 -27.86 -4.19
CA ASN A 5 -6.43 -29.29 -3.99
C ASN A 5 -5.44 -29.89 -5.01
N SER A 6 -4.92 -29.08 -5.94
CA SER A 6 -3.97 -29.55 -6.95
C SER A 6 -2.51 -29.53 -6.42
N PRO A 7 -1.59 -30.36 -6.98
CA PRO A 7 -0.17 -30.33 -6.63
C PRO A 7 0.52 -28.98 -6.90
N LEU A 8 -0.16 -28.06 -7.59
CA LEU A 8 0.30 -26.69 -7.83
C LEU A 8 0.34 -25.83 -6.55
N LYS A 9 -0.35 -26.22 -5.47
CA LYS A 9 -0.37 -25.46 -4.19
C LYS A 9 1.01 -25.38 -3.52
N SER A 10 1.85 -26.37 -3.70
CA SER A 10 3.21 -26.43 -3.13
C SER A 10 4.30 -26.14 -4.16
N SER A 11 3.96 -25.75 -5.38
CA SER A 11 4.93 -25.53 -6.43
C SER A 11 5.50 -24.10 -6.39
N MET A 12 6.76 -23.98 -6.77
CA MET A 12 7.45 -22.69 -6.96
C MET A 12 6.65 -21.75 -7.90
N LEU A 13 5.92 -22.34 -8.86
CA LEU A 13 5.08 -21.63 -9.81
C LEU A 13 3.97 -20.82 -9.11
N SER A 14 3.25 -21.42 -8.16
CA SER A 14 2.16 -20.73 -7.44
C SER A 14 2.69 -19.55 -6.61
N THR A 15 3.86 -19.71 -6.00
CA THR A 15 4.53 -18.67 -5.23
C THR A 15 4.94 -17.50 -6.13
N VAL A 16 5.52 -17.79 -7.30
CA VAL A 16 5.91 -16.77 -8.29
C VAL A 16 4.69 -16.04 -8.84
N LEU A 17 3.62 -16.76 -9.17
CA LEU A 17 2.39 -16.15 -9.69
C LEU A 17 1.69 -15.24 -8.66
N GLN A 18 1.59 -15.66 -7.40
CA GLN A 18 1.03 -14.83 -6.32
C GLN A 18 1.83 -13.54 -6.12
N LYS A 19 3.15 -13.67 -6.07
CA LYS A 19 4.07 -12.53 -5.98
C LYS A 19 3.90 -11.61 -7.19
N GLY A 20 3.79 -12.18 -8.40
CA GLY A 20 3.53 -11.46 -9.63
C GLY A 20 2.24 -10.64 -9.60
N ALA A 21 1.13 -11.21 -9.09
CA ALA A 21 -0.14 -10.52 -8.96
C ALA A 21 -0.05 -9.31 -7.99
N ILE A 22 0.65 -9.46 -6.86
CA ILE A 22 0.87 -8.38 -5.91
C ILE A 22 1.72 -7.25 -6.52
N TYR A 23 2.81 -7.61 -7.20
CA TYR A 23 3.64 -6.61 -7.88
C TYR A 23 2.92 -5.95 -9.06
N ALA A 24 2.04 -6.65 -9.77
CA ALA A 24 1.21 -6.05 -10.81
C ALA A 24 0.31 -4.93 -10.24
N LEU A 25 -0.33 -5.17 -9.08
CA LEU A 25 -1.10 -4.12 -8.39
C LEU A 25 -0.22 -2.92 -8.04
N LEU A 26 0.96 -3.15 -7.48
CA LEU A 26 1.89 -2.09 -7.08
C LEU A 26 2.37 -1.27 -8.28
N VAL A 27 2.72 -1.93 -9.38
CA VAL A 27 3.13 -1.26 -10.62
C VAL A 27 1.98 -0.45 -11.22
N VAL A 28 0.77 -1.00 -11.26
CA VAL A 28 -0.40 -0.28 -11.78
C VAL A 28 -0.75 0.92 -10.89
N SER A 29 -0.66 0.79 -9.56
CA SER A 29 -0.89 1.91 -8.64
C SER A 29 0.16 3.02 -8.82
N MET A 30 1.43 2.66 -9.00
CA MET A 30 2.50 3.61 -9.29
C MET A 30 2.32 4.26 -10.66
N ASN A 31 1.89 3.50 -11.67
CA ASN A 31 1.65 4.02 -13.01
C ASN A 31 0.48 5.02 -13.06
N LEU A 32 -0.51 4.90 -12.18
CA LEU A 32 -1.58 5.91 -12.04
C LEU A 32 -1.00 7.30 -11.76
N LEU A 33 0.01 7.38 -10.90
CA LEU A 33 0.65 8.63 -10.51
C LEU A 33 1.71 9.06 -11.53
N ASN A 34 2.69 8.21 -11.80
CA ASN A 34 3.84 8.55 -12.64
C ASN A 34 3.47 8.55 -14.14
N GLY A 35 2.68 7.57 -14.59
CA GLY A 35 2.34 7.41 -16.00
C GLY A 35 1.17 8.26 -16.45
N PHE A 36 0.06 8.26 -15.71
CA PHE A 36 -1.17 8.94 -16.13
C PHE A 36 -1.24 10.41 -15.70
N THR A 37 -0.69 10.76 -14.53
CA THR A 37 -0.71 12.14 -14.03
C THR A 37 0.61 12.88 -14.29
N GLY A 38 1.68 12.16 -14.65
CA GLY A 38 3.00 12.75 -14.91
C GLY A 38 3.77 13.21 -13.67
N LEU A 39 3.31 12.81 -12.48
CA LEU A 39 3.94 13.15 -11.21
C LEU A 39 4.96 12.09 -10.82
N PHE A 40 6.24 12.36 -11.04
CA PHE A 40 7.30 11.42 -10.70
C PHE A 40 7.52 11.36 -9.18
N SER A 41 7.09 10.25 -8.55
CA SER A 41 7.20 10.03 -7.12
C SER A 41 7.94 8.73 -6.82
N LEU A 42 8.89 8.80 -5.89
CA LEU A 42 9.65 7.64 -5.37
C LEU A 42 9.17 7.21 -3.97
N GLY A 43 8.13 7.86 -3.43
CA GLY A 43 7.59 7.61 -2.10
C GLY A 43 6.70 6.37 -1.95
N GLN A 44 6.46 5.63 -3.02
CA GLN A 44 5.53 4.50 -3.03
C GLN A 44 5.90 3.42 -1.99
N ALA A 45 7.20 3.18 -1.79
CA ALA A 45 7.70 2.23 -0.79
C ALA A 45 7.28 2.59 0.65
N GLY A 46 7.23 3.89 0.99
CA GLY A 46 6.77 4.36 2.29
C GLY A 46 5.29 4.07 2.53
N PHE A 47 4.44 4.24 1.52
CA PHE A 47 3.01 3.93 1.61
C PHE A 47 2.74 2.42 1.66
N MET A 48 3.55 1.61 0.95
CA MET A 48 3.55 0.15 1.09
C MET A 48 3.89 -0.27 2.52
N LEU A 49 4.92 0.34 3.10
CA LEU A 49 5.35 0.07 4.47
C LEU A 49 4.23 0.39 5.47
N LEU A 50 3.60 1.57 5.36
CA LEU A 50 2.45 1.95 6.20
C LEU A 50 1.32 0.93 6.10
N GLY A 51 0.97 0.51 4.89
CA GLY A 51 -0.06 -0.50 4.66
C GLY A 51 0.28 -1.85 5.29
N ALA A 52 1.52 -2.33 5.11
CA ALA A 52 2.01 -3.57 5.68
C ALA A 52 1.95 -3.58 7.20
N TYR A 53 2.45 -2.51 7.86
CA TYR A 53 2.41 -2.39 9.32
C TYR A 53 0.99 -2.24 9.86
N THR A 54 0.16 -1.40 9.23
CA THR A 54 -1.25 -1.25 9.64
C THR A 54 -1.98 -2.58 9.59
N TYR A 55 -1.84 -3.34 8.51
CA TYR A 55 -2.43 -4.65 8.39
C TYR A 55 -1.92 -5.61 9.48
N ALA A 56 -0.61 -5.72 9.65
CA ALA A 56 0.00 -6.60 10.64
C ALA A 56 -0.49 -6.29 12.06
N ILE A 57 -0.49 -5.01 12.47
CA ILE A 57 -0.94 -4.56 13.79
C ILE A 57 -2.42 -4.94 14.05
N LEU A 58 -3.29 -4.79 13.04
CA LEU A 58 -4.72 -5.03 13.18
C LEU A 58 -5.09 -6.52 13.18
N THR A 59 -4.26 -7.39 12.59
CA THR A 59 -4.61 -8.80 12.37
C THR A 59 -3.87 -9.78 13.27
N ILE A 60 -2.94 -9.32 14.12
CA ILE A 60 -2.30 -10.18 15.13
C ILE A 60 -3.34 -10.67 16.14
N PRO A 61 -3.48 -12.00 16.36
CA PRO A 61 -4.37 -12.57 17.37
C PRO A 61 -4.02 -12.07 18.77
N VAL A 62 -5.05 -11.79 19.60
CA VAL A 62 -4.87 -11.23 20.94
C VAL A 62 -3.98 -12.13 21.82
N ASP A 63 -4.16 -13.46 21.73
CA ASP A 63 -3.41 -14.45 22.50
C ASP A 63 -1.91 -14.47 22.19
N GLN A 64 -1.52 -13.99 21.02
CA GLN A 64 -0.12 -14.02 20.57
C GLN A 64 0.58 -12.66 20.71
N ARG A 65 -0.15 -11.61 21.08
CA ARG A 65 0.41 -10.24 21.18
C ARG A 65 1.52 -10.13 22.22
N ILE A 66 1.36 -10.78 23.36
CA ILE A 66 2.41 -10.82 24.43
C ILE A 66 3.72 -11.40 23.87
N ASN A 67 3.62 -12.42 23.00
CA ASN A 67 4.79 -13.05 22.40
C ASN A 67 5.41 -12.22 21.26
N VAL A 68 4.62 -11.39 20.58
CA VAL A 68 5.10 -10.53 19.48
C VAL A 68 5.69 -9.24 20.05
N TYR A 69 5.01 -8.63 21.05
CA TYR A 69 5.43 -7.40 21.71
C TYR A 69 6.11 -7.68 23.06
N GLN A 70 7.09 -8.61 23.06
CA GLN A 70 7.78 -9.04 24.30
C GLN A 70 8.43 -7.90 25.09
N TYR A 71 8.87 -6.85 24.40
CA TYR A 71 9.54 -5.68 24.99
C TYR A 71 8.58 -4.52 25.33
N PHE A 72 7.28 -4.66 25.04
CA PHE A 72 6.29 -3.57 25.12
C PHE A 72 4.95 -4.04 25.75
N ASP A 73 4.98 -4.98 26.68
CA ASP A 73 3.83 -5.44 27.49
C ASP A 73 2.56 -5.82 26.67
N GLY A 74 2.75 -6.41 25.48
CA GLY A 74 1.64 -6.85 24.62
C GLY A 74 1.04 -5.82 23.69
N GLY A 75 1.55 -4.58 23.68
CA GLY A 75 1.12 -3.51 22.77
C GLY A 75 -0.20 -2.82 23.14
N ILE A 76 -0.49 -1.68 22.48
CA ILE A 76 -1.69 -0.85 22.77
C ILE A 76 -2.96 -1.43 22.15
N VAL A 77 -2.87 -2.00 20.94
CA VAL A 77 -4.02 -2.53 20.20
C VAL A 77 -4.38 -3.90 20.73
N GLN A 78 -5.58 -4.07 21.29
CA GLN A 78 -6.01 -5.32 21.95
C GLN A 78 -7.22 -6.00 21.27
N PHE A 79 -7.44 -5.74 20.01
CA PHE A 79 -8.49 -6.38 19.23
C PHE A 79 -7.94 -6.96 17.93
N GLN A 80 -8.55 -8.03 17.44
CA GLN A 80 -8.24 -8.64 16.16
C GLN A 80 -9.31 -8.27 15.15
N MET A 81 -8.90 -7.83 13.95
CA MET A 81 -9.81 -7.48 12.87
C MET A 81 -9.77 -8.55 11.77
N PRO A 82 -10.91 -8.83 11.11
CA PRO A 82 -10.94 -9.69 9.92
C PRO A 82 -10.06 -9.14 8.79
N GLN A 83 -9.62 -10.01 7.88
CA GLN A 83 -8.65 -9.68 6.82
C GLN A 83 -9.10 -8.54 5.88
N ILE A 84 -10.36 -8.59 5.39
CA ILE A 84 -10.87 -7.63 4.40
C ILE A 84 -10.97 -6.21 4.97
N PRO A 85 -11.60 -5.96 6.14
CA PRO A 85 -11.59 -4.64 6.76
C PRO A 85 -10.19 -4.12 7.07
N ALA A 86 -9.27 -5.00 7.52
CA ALA A 86 -7.89 -4.63 7.79
C ALA A 86 -7.15 -4.18 6.55
N LEU A 87 -7.39 -4.82 5.38
CA LEU A 87 -6.84 -4.40 4.08
C LEU A 87 -7.34 -3.01 3.66
N ILE A 88 -8.64 -2.75 3.81
CA ILE A 88 -9.23 -1.45 3.48
C ILE A 88 -8.66 -0.36 4.38
N LEU A 89 -8.53 -0.64 5.68
CA LEU A 89 -7.92 0.30 6.63
C LEU A 89 -6.44 0.53 6.35
N ALA A 90 -5.69 -0.50 5.94
CA ALA A 90 -4.30 -0.36 5.51
C ALA A 90 -4.16 0.63 4.34
N GLY A 91 -5.04 0.51 3.34
CA GLY A 91 -5.12 1.46 2.24
C GLY A 91 -5.54 2.87 2.71
N ALA A 92 -6.55 2.96 3.57
CA ALA A 92 -7.06 4.24 4.08
C ALA A 92 -5.99 5.01 4.90
N VAL A 93 -5.24 4.32 5.74
CA VAL A 93 -4.13 4.92 6.50
C VAL A 93 -3.04 5.41 5.55
N ALA A 94 -2.66 4.63 4.54
CA ALA A 94 -1.69 5.05 3.54
C ALA A 94 -2.18 6.30 2.78
N ALA A 95 -3.46 6.35 2.38
CA ALA A 95 -4.06 7.50 1.72
C ALA A 95 -4.13 8.75 2.62
N LEU A 96 -4.40 8.58 3.91
CA LEU A 96 -4.43 9.68 4.88
C LEU A 96 -3.04 10.31 5.04
N PHE A 97 -2.00 9.50 5.20
CA PHE A 97 -0.63 10.00 5.23
C PHE A 97 -0.23 10.63 3.90
N ALA A 98 -0.68 10.07 2.78
CA ALA A 98 -0.48 10.67 1.47
C ALA A 98 -1.14 12.05 1.36
N ALA A 99 -2.36 12.23 1.88
CA ALA A 99 -3.03 13.52 1.90
C ALA A 99 -2.27 14.57 2.75
N LEU A 100 -1.78 14.17 3.92
CA LEU A 100 -0.99 15.05 4.79
C LEU A 100 0.32 15.49 4.13
N ILE A 101 1.05 14.55 3.55
CA ILE A 101 2.34 14.78 2.89
C ILE A 101 2.15 15.48 1.53
N GLY A 102 1.11 15.08 0.79
CA GLY A 102 0.81 15.61 -0.53
C GLY A 102 0.51 17.10 -0.54
N ALA A 103 -0.12 17.64 0.52
CA ALA A 103 -0.47 19.06 0.59
C ALA A 103 0.76 19.99 0.40
N PRO A 104 1.89 19.82 1.09
CA PRO A 104 3.10 20.59 0.83
C PRO A 104 3.88 20.13 -0.39
N VAL A 105 3.97 18.81 -0.64
CA VAL A 105 4.90 18.23 -1.61
C VAL A 105 4.42 18.39 -3.06
N LEU A 106 3.11 18.32 -3.33
CA LEU A 106 2.55 18.50 -4.67
C LEU A 106 2.64 19.95 -5.21
N ARG A 107 3.08 20.89 -4.38
CA ARG A 107 3.39 22.27 -4.81
C ARG A 107 4.80 22.38 -5.39
N LEU A 108 5.64 21.38 -5.21
CA LEU A 108 7.00 21.36 -5.75
C LEU A 108 6.98 21.02 -7.25
N LYS A 109 8.00 21.48 -7.97
CA LYS A 109 8.23 21.06 -9.36
C LYS A 109 8.60 19.58 -9.42
N SER A 110 8.39 18.95 -10.57
CA SER A 110 8.48 17.49 -10.78
C SER A 110 9.73 16.84 -10.17
N ASP A 111 10.93 17.42 -10.40
CA ASP A 111 12.20 16.84 -9.93
C ASP A 111 12.33 16.89 -8.40
N TYR A 112 11.93 18.01 -7.80
CA TYR A 112 11.92 18.17 -6.34
C TYR A 112 10.85 17.30 -5.67
N LEU A 113 9.76 17.01 -6.38
CA LEU A 113 8.71 16.10 -5.91
C LEU A 113 9.28 14.68 -5.66
N ALA A 114 10.10 14.17 -6.60
CA ALA A 114 10.72 12.86 -6.47
C ALA A 114 11.64 12.77 -5.23
N ILE A 115 12.49 13.76 -5.05
CA ILE A 115 13.43 13.82 -3.91
C ILE A 115 12.66 13.95 -2.58
N ALA A 116 11.65 14.83 -2.53
CA ALA A 116 10.84 15.04 -1.34
C ALA A 116 10.07 13.78 -0.96
N THR A 117 9.45 13.08 -1.92
CA THR A 117 8.70 11.84 -1.65
C THR A 117 9.61 10.71 -1.21
N LEU A 118 10.84 10.60 -1.73
CA LEU A 118 11.83 9.66 -1.24
C LEU A 118 12.23 9.97 0.21
N GLY A 119 12.51 11.25 0.52
CA GLY A 119 12.80 11.69 1.89
C GLY A 119 11.67 11.37 2.87
N PHE A 120 10.41 11.58 2.47
CA PHE A 120 9.26 11.21 3.28
C PHE A 120 9.14 9.70 3.49
N ALA A 121 9.45 8.87 2.50
CA ALA A 121 9.46 7.43 2.66
C ALA A 121 10.48 6.99 3.74
N GLU A 122 11.66 7.60 3.78
CA GLU A 122 12.66 7.33 4.82
C GLU A 122 12.26 7.89 6.19
N ILE A 123 11.59 9.06 6.25
CA ILE A 123 11.03 9.57 7.50
C ILE A 123 9.97 8.61 8.05
N LEU A 124 9.04 8.13 7.22
CA LEU A 124 8.03 7.15 7.62
C LEU A 124 8.68 5.87 8.16
N ARG A 125 9.71 5.38 7.49
CA ARG A 125 10.47 4.23 7.93
C ARG A 125 11.11 4.45 9.30
N ALA A 126 11.78 5.59 9.49
CA ALA A 126 12.41 5.95 10.76
C ALA A 126 11.38 6.09 11.90
N VAL A 127 10.22 6.71 11.61
CA VAL A 127 9.14 6.87 12.58
C VAL A 127 8.55 5.53 13.02
N ILE A 128 8.33 4.60 12.07
CA ILE A 128 7.82 3.26 12.39
C ILE A 128 8.81 2.47 13.25
N GLN A 129 10.11 2.65 13.02
CA GLN A 129 11.17 1.98 13.77
C GLN A 129 11.52 2.65 15.11
N TRP A 130 10.90 3.79 15.42
CA TRP A 130 11.20 4.53 16.63
C TRP A 130 10.72 3.79 17.90
N GLU A 131 11.59 3.65 18.90
CA GLU A 131 11.30 2.91 20.14
C GLU A 131 10.09 3.44 20.91
N LYS A 132 9.84 4.76 20.88
CA LYS A 132 8.65 5.34 21.54
C LYS A 132 7.34 4.89 20.92
N LEU A 133 7.34 4.50 19.64
CA LEU A 133 6.20 3.88 18.96
C LEU A 133 6.20 2.34 19.09
N GLY A 134 7.16 1.78 19.81
CA GLY A 134 7.28 0.33 20.05
C GLY A 134 6.01 -0.34 20.55
N PRO A 135 5.23 0.23 21.48
CA PRO A 135 3.95 -0.33 21.89
C PRO A 135 2.92 -0.47 20.76
N LEU A 136 3.09 0.25 19.65
CA LEU A 136 2.23 0.16 18.46
C LEU A 136 2.88 -0.63 17.31
N THR A 137 4.14 -0.32 16.96
CA THR A 137 4.82 -0.83 15.77
C THR A 137 5.81 -1.94 16.03
N ASN A 138 6.07 -2.30 17.32
CA ASN A 138 7.14 -3.18 17.76
C ASN A 138 8.56 -2.65 17.47
N ALA A 139 8.69 -1.36 17.18
CA ALA A 139 9.94 -0.65 16.86
C ALA A 139 10.74 -1.35 15.74
N SER A 140 12.02 -1.65 15.97
CA SER A 140 12.89 -2.34 15.02
C SER A 140 12.68 -3.86 14.96
N ASN A 141 11.79 -4.42 15.80
CA ASN A 141 11.53 -5.86 15.82
C ASN A 141 10.52 -6.23 14.72
N ILE A 142 10.71 -7.43 14.17
CA ILE A 142 9.82 -7.93 13.11
C ILE A 142 8.46 -8.31 13.71
N LEU A 143 7.39 -7.75 13.16
CA LEU A 143 6.03 -8.21 13.44
C LEU A 143 5.84 -9.62 12.87
N ARG A 144 5.49 -10.57 13.73
CA ARG A 144 5.24 -11.98 13.39
C ARG A 144 3.82 -12.35 13.79
N LYS A 145 3.36 -13.54 13.32
CA LYS A 145 2.08 -14.15 13.74
C LYS A 145 0.82 -13.33 13.44
N PHE A 146 0.86 -12.44 12.45
CA PHE A 146 -0.35 -11.82 11.91
C PHE A 146 -1.07 -12.79 10.95
N THR A 147 -2.35 -12.55 10.67
CA THR A 147 -3.15 -13.45 9.85
C THR A 147 -2.72 -13.40 8.37
N GLY A 148 -2.28 -14.54 7.85
CA GLY A 148 -2.03 -14.74 6.41
C GLY A 148 -3.31 -15.12 5.65
N TYR A 149 -3.19 -15.52 4.38
CA TYR A 149 -4.31 -16.05 3.59
C TYR A 149 -4.14 -17.57 3.37
N ASP A 150 -5.26 -18.30 3.38
CA ASP A 150 -5.26 -19.75 3.21
C ASP A 150 -5.41 -20.15 1.73
N SER A 151 -6.14 -19.35 0.94
CA SER A 151 -6.41 -19.64 -0.46
C SER A 151 -5.38 -19.00 -1.39
N ILE A 152 -4.89 -19.79 -2.36
CA ILE A 152 -4.00 -19.29 -3.43
C ILE A 152 -4.65 -18.18 -4.24
N LEU A 153 -5.99 -18.21 -4.39
CA LEU A 153 -6.74 -17.26 -5.20
C LEU A 153 -6.90 -15.88 -4.54
N PHE A 154 -6.73 -15.76 -3.22
CA PHE A 154 -6.96 -14.52 -2.49
C PHE A 154 -6.16 -13.32 -3.03
N PRO A 155 -4.82 -13.40 -3.22
CA PRO A 155 -4.04 -12.30 -3.78
C PRO A 155 -4.47 -11.92 -5.20
N PHE A 156 -4.88 -12.90 -6.03
CA PHE A 156 -5.34 -12.64 -7.40
C PHE A 156 -6.66 -11.89 -7.43
N ILE A 157 -7.62 -12.30 -6.59
CA ILE A 157 -8.94 -11.65 -6.52
C ILE A 157 -8.77 -10.21 -6.02
N VAL A 158 -8.06 -10.00 -4.92
CA VAL A 158 -7.86 -8.66 -4.35
C VAL A 158 -7.10 -7.76 -5.31
N SER A 159 -5.97 -8.23 -5.87
CA SER A 159 -5.21 -7.46 -6.86
C SER A 159 -6.01 -7.19 -8.12
N GLY A 160 -6.77 -8.17 -8.62
CA GLY A 160 -7.63 -8.02 -9.80
C GLY A 160 -8.73 -6.98 -9.60
N VAL A 161 -9.42 -7.01 -8.46
CA VAL A 161 -10.45 -6.01 -8.12
C VAL A 161 -9.84 -4.62 -8.00
N CYS A 162 -8.72 -4.48 -7.31
CA CYS A 162 -8.03 -3.19 -7.18
C CYS A 162 -7.58 -2.63 -8.53
N ILE A 163 -7.00 -3.48 -9.39
CA ILE A 163 -6.59 -3.08 -10.75
C ILE A 163 -7.81 -2.67 -11.57
N ALA A 164 -8.92 -3.40 -11.50
CA ALA A 164 -10.16 -3.05 -12.20
C ALA A 164 -10.68 -1.66 -11.75
N ILE A 165 -10.64 -1.34 -10.47
CA ILE A 165 -11.02 -0.02 -9.95
C ILE A 165 -10.10 1.08 -10.49
N ILE A 166 -8.78 0.84 -10.54
CA ILE A 166 -7.82 1.80 -11.11
C ILE A 166 -8.11 2.03 -12.60
N VAL A 167 -8.36 0.97 -13.36
CA VAL A 167 -8.68 1.05 -14.80
C VAL A 167 -9.98 1.83 -15.04
N LEU A 168 -11.01 1.59 -14.21
CA LEU A 168 -12.25 2.36 -14.27
C LEU A 168 -12.01 3.85 -13.98
N LEU A 169 -11.19 4.16 -12.99
CA LEU A 169 -10.81 5.55 -12.66
C LEU A 169 -10.09 6.23 -13.83
N ILE A 170 -9.13 5.53 -14.47
CA ILE A 170 -8.37 6.06 -15.60
C ILE A 170 -9.26 6.32 -16.82
N ASN A 171 -10.31 5.52 -17.03
CA ASN A 171 -11.25 5.68 -18.11
C ASN A 171 -12.39 6.70 -17.81
N SER A 172 -12.45 7.21 -16.58
CA SER A 172 -13.41 8.22 -16.15
C SER A 172 -13.02 9.65 -16.58
N THR A 173 -13.85 10.63 -16.23
CA THR A 173 -13.55 12.05 -16.39
C THR A 173 -12.30 12.49 -15.65
N TYR A 174 -12.05 11.88 -14.46
CA TYR A 174 -10.84 12.14 -13.68
C TYR A 174 -9.57 11.69 -14.42
N GLY A 175 -9.60 10.52 -15.05
CA GLY A 175 -8.46 10.03 -15.83
C GLY A 175 -8.16 10.90 -17.06
N ARG A 176 -9.18 11.52 -17.69
CA ARG A 176 -8.97 12.52 -18.76
C ARG A 176 -8.27 13.77 -18.21
N ALA A 177 -8.67 14.24 -17.02
CA ALA A 177 -8.03 15.37 -16.37
C ALA A 177 -6.56 15.05 -15.99
N PHE A 178 -6.27 13.82 -15.51
CA PHE A 178 -4.90 13.39 -15.23
C PHE A 178 -4.01 13.43 -16.47
N LYS A 179 -4.50 12.90 -17.59
CA LYS A 179 -3.77 12.94 -18.87
C LYS A 179 -3.54 14.37 -19.37
N ALA A 180 -4.54 15.27 -19.24
CA ALA A 180 -4.39 16.66 -19.61
C ALA A 180 -3.30 17.36 -18.76
N ILE A 181 -3.28 17.13 -17.45
CA ILE A 181 -2.25 17.66 -16.54
C ILE A 181 -0.85 17.15 -16.90
N ARG A 182 -0.74 15.88 -17.32
CA ARG A 182 0.53 15.29 -17.75
C ARG A 182 1.08 15.95 -19.02
N GLU A 183 0.22 16.23 -20.00
CA GLU A 183 0.65 16.81 -21.28
C GLU A 183 1.08 18.28 -21.12
N ASP A 184 0.24 19.11 -20.48
CA ASP A 184 0.57 20.51 -20.16
C ASP A 184 -0.26 21.03 -19.00
N GLU A 185 0.40 21.31 -17.87
CA GLU A 185 -0.25 21.82 -16.67
C GLU A 185 -0.87 23.20 -16.88
N ILE A 186 -0.20 24.08 -17.64
CA ILE A 186 -0.66 25.46 -17.87
C ILE A 186 -1.91 25.45 -18.77
N ALA A 187 -1.89 24.65 -19.83
CA ALA A 187 -3.05 24.50 -20.68
C ALA A 187 -4.24 23.85 -19.96
N ALA A 188 -3.99 22.85 -19.12
CA ALA A 188 -5.03 22.20 -18.32
C ALA A 188 -5.69 23.19 -17.34
N GLU A 189 -4.89 24.03 -16.68
CA GLU A 189 -5.40 25.08 -15.78
C GLU A 189 -6.23 26.13 -16.55
N ALA A 190 -5.77 26.57 -17.70
CA ALA A 190 -6.49 27.51 -18.57
C ALA A 190 -7.85 26.96 -19.03
N MET A 191 -7.98 25.62 -19.17
CA MET A 191 -9.24 24.92 -19.47
C MET A 191 -10.12 24.69 -18.23
N GLY A 192 -9.76 25.24 -17.06
CA GLY A 192 -10.53 25.18 -15.82
C GLY A 192 -10.30 23.92 -14.97
N ILE A 193 -9.26 23.12 -15.25
CA ILE A 193 -8.91 21.97 -14.44
C ILE A 193 -8.17 22.45 -13.19
N ASN A 194 -8.70 22.11 -12.00
CA ASN A 194 -8.02 22.43 -10.75
C ASN A 194 -6.86 21.44 -10.54
N LEU A 195 -5.63 21.89 -10.81
CA LEU A 195 -4.41 21.10 -10.77
C LEU A 195 -4.22 20.43 -9.40
N MET A 196 -4.28 21.21 -8.31
CA MET A 196 -4.02 20.73 -6.96
C MET A 196 -5.00 19.62 -6.55
N LYS A 197 -6.28 19.79 -6.85
CA LYS A 197 -7.32 18.79 -6.54
C LYS A 197 -7.08 17.47 -7.27
N HIS A 198 -6.76 17.52 -8.56
CA HIS A 198 -6.56 16.31 -9.36
C HIS A 198 -5.23 15.62 -9.06
N LYS A 199 -4.15 16.38 -8.85
CA LYS A 199 -2.86 15.85 -8.39
C LYS A 199 -3.00 15.16 -7.03
N MET A 200 -3.70 15.78 -6.07
CA MET A 200 -3.95 15.21 -4.76
C MET A 200 -4.80 13.94 -4.85
N LEU A 201 -5.84 13.92 -5.67
CA LEU A 201 -6.68 12.74 -5.88
C LEU A 201 -5.86 11.58 -6.44
N SER A 202 -5.06 11.82 -7.47
CA SER A 202 -4.17 10.80 -8.05
C SER A 202 -3.16 10.28 -7.03
N PHE A 203 -2.56 11.17 -6.24
CA PHE A 203 -1.58 10.83 -5.22
C PHE A 203 -2.18 9.97 -4.10
N CYS A 204 -3.34 10.39 -3.55
CA CYS A 204 -4.02 9.64 -2.50
C CYS A 204 -4.54 8.28 -2.97
N THR A 205 -5.12 8.21 -4.17
CA THR A 205 -5.61 6.93 -4.72
C THR A 205 -4.48 5.97 -5.04
N SER A 206 -3.38 6.44 -5.62
CA SER A 206 -2.18 5.64 -5.85
C SER A 206 -1.63 5.08 -4.53
N SER A 207 -1.53 5.92 -3.49
CA SER A 207 -1.04 5.54 -2.16
C SER A 207 -1.98 4.57 -1.44
N PHE A 208 -3.30 4.71 -1.63
CA PHE A 208 -4.30 3.77 -1.11
C PHE A 208 -4.06 2.34 -1.65
N PHE A 209 -3.92 2.21 -2.96
CA PHE A 209 -3.65 0.91 -3.58
C PHE A 209 -2.24 0.39 -3.27
N ALA A 210 -1.27 1.27 -3.11
CA ALA A 210 0.06 0.89 -2.62
C ALA A 210 0.02 0.33 -1.19
N GLY A 211 -0.81 0.91 -0.31
CA GLY A 211 -1.05 0.41 1.05
C GLY A 211 -1.65 -0.99 1.05
N ILE A 212 -2.68 -1.23 0.22
CA ILE A 212 -3.26 -2.57 0.03
C ILE A 212 -2.21 -3.55 -0.51
N GLY A 213 -1.44 -3.15 -1.53
CA GLY A 213 -0.37 -3.98 -2.10
C GLY A 213 0.72 -4.31 -1.08
N GLY A 214 1.08 -3.35 -0.21
CA GLY A 214 2.01 -3.56 0.90
C GLY A 214 1.49 -4.57 1.93
N ALA A 215 0.20 -4.48 2.28
CA ALA A 215 -0.45 -5.45 3.18
C ALA A 215 -0.48 -6.86 2.56
N LEU A 216 -0.82 -6.99 1.27
CA LEU A 216 -0.76 -8.27 0.55
C LEU A 216 0.65 -8.84 0.50
N LEU A 217 1.66 -7.98 0.31
CA LEU A 217 3.07 -8.42 0.30
C LEU A 217 3.49 -8.93 1.68
N ALA A 218 3.08 -8.28 2.76
CA ALA A 218 3.32 -8.74 4.13
C ALA A 218 2.69 -10.12 4.37
N MET A 219 1.41 -10.32 3.99
CA MET A 219 0.73 -11.61 4.07
C MET A 219 1.46 -12.70 3.29
N PHE A 220 1.93 -12.37 2.08
CA PHE A 220 2.69 -13.30 1.24
C PHE A 220 3.99 -13.73 1.89
N GLN A 221 4.76 -12.79 2.45
CA GLN A 221 6.02 -13.10 3.15
C GLN A 221 5.78 -13.98 4.37
N PHE A 222 4.73 -13.68 5.16
CA PHE A 222 4.35 -14.52 6.29
C PHE A 222 4.04 -15.96 5.88
N ASN A 223 3.22 -16.15 4.84
CA ASN A 223 2.87 -17.47 4.34
C ASN A 223 4.07 -18.24 3.75
N ALA A 224 5.03 -17.53 3.15
CA ALA A 224 6.25 -18.14 2.65
C ALA A 224 7.15 -18.65 3.78
N HIS A 225 7.23 -17.93 4.90
CA HIS A 225 8.00 -18.36 6.07
C HIS A 225 7.30 -19.44 6.91
N ALA A 226 5.98 -19.48 6.94
CA ALA A 226 5.23 -20.49 7.69
C ALA A 226 5.25 -21.88 7.04
N LYS A 227 5.67 -22.00 5.78
CA LYS A 227 5.75 -23.27 5.02
C LYS A 227 7.14 -23.90 4.98
N ASN A 228 8.16 -23.18 5.46
CA ASN A 228 9.54 -23.70 5.65
C ASN A 228 9.75 -24.07 7.12
#